data_eb070c8477151ec33acd9d2aecb81251
#
_entry.id   eb070c8477151ec33acd9d2aecb81251
#
_cell.length_a   1.000
_cell.length_b   1.000
_cell.length_c   1.000
_cell.angle_alpha   90.00
_cell.angle_beta   90.00
_cell.angle_gamma   90.00
#
_symmetry.space_group_name_H-M   'P 1'
#
loop_
_entity.id
_entity.type
_entity.pdbx_description
1 polymer ?
#
loop_
_entity_poly.entity_id
_entity_poly.type
_entity_poly.pdbx_seq_one_letter_code
_entity_poly.pdbx_strand_id
1 'polypeptide(L)'
;ELAVVQSAGAILQWDMETKMPPKGVELKSQQLAFLQKIAHQMLTSQEAGKVLDAIQKDSEYDSLDQVQKRNVYLARKAYDEATKLPEELVVDIVKQQTVGVNVWKKAKAVKDWKLFMPELVKIKELTEKKAELLMDIKGAKTPYDALIDDFEPKMTADNITRIFDGMRKGLTKVMDKVLEHQDVDTGFLTRPVPVPVQEKIGEQMADFILYDIKSENACGRIDTTEHPFTTGYYTDVRITTNYHENQFMSSIYSILHEGGHGLYEQGLPMKWMYQPIGSSASYGIHESMSRFIENM
;
A
#
# COMPACT_ATOMS: atom_id res chain seq x y z
N GLU A 1 -19.89 6.48 -2.70
CA GLU A 1 -20.06 6.15 -1.27
C GLU A 1 -18.94 5.23 -0.77
N LEU A 2 -18.68 4.07 -1.42
CA LEU A 2 -17.63 3.13 -0.99
C LEU A 2 -16.27 3.81 -0.82
N ALA A 3 -15.81 4.58 -1.80
CA ALA A 3 -14.54 5.30 -1.75
C ALA A 3 -14.48 6.33 -0.61
N VAL A 4 -15.61 6.96 -0.26
CA VAL A 4 -15.70 7.88 0.89
C VAL A 4 -15.52 7.14 2.20
N VAL A 5 -16.15 5.97 2.37
CA VAL A 5 -15.98 5.13 3.56
C VAL A 5 -14.54 4.64 3.68
N GLN A 6 -13.93 4.21 2.58
CA GLN A 6 -12.54 3.76 2.55
C GLN A 6 -11.56 4.88 2.88
N SER A 7 -11.74 6.08 2.31
CA SER A 7 -10.88 7.23 2.61
C SER A 7 -10.98 7.67 4.08
N ALA A 8 -12.17 7.63 4.68
CA ALA A 8 -12.33 7.88 6.11
C ALA A 8 -11.58 6.83 6.95
N GLY A 9 -11.61 5.56 6.55
CA GLY A 9 -10.84 4.48 7.17
C GLY A 9 -9.33 4.72 7.10
N ALA A 10 -8.82 5.20 5.96
CA ALA A 10 -7.41 5.53 5.77
C ALA A 10 -6.94 6.63 6.73
N ILE A 11 -7.76 7.66 6.95
CA ILE A 11 -7.45 8.73 7.91
C ILE A 11 -7.50 8.24 9.36
N LEU A 12 -8.42 7.34 9.71
CA LEU A 12 -8.42 6.72 11.03
C LEU A 12 -7.18 5.87 11.27
N GLN A 13 -6.73 5.11 10.27
CA GLN A 13 -5.49 4.34 10.34
C GLN A 13 -4.28 5.26 10.56
N TRP A 14 -4.19 6.35 9.79
CA TRP A 14 -3.15 7.35 9.97
C TRP A 14 -3.15 7.93 11.40
N ASP A 15 -4.32 8.30 11.93
CA ASP A 15 -4.45 8.84 13.29
C ASP A 15 -3.96 7.85 14.34
N MET A 16 -4.30 6.56 14.19
CA MET A 16 -3.86 5.49 15.09
C MET A 16 -2.34 5.35 15.17
N GLU A 17 -1.64 5.63 14.08
CA GLU A 17 -0.20 5.47 14.00
C GLU A 17 0.59 6.75 14.29
N THR A 18 -0.10 7.91 14.37
CA THR A 18 0.57 9.21 14.49
C THR A 18 0.12 10.06 15.68
N LYS A 19 -1.15 10.40 15.78
CA LYS A 19 -1.67 11.43 16.72
C LYS A 19 -2.61 10.89 17.79
N MET A 20 -3.05 9.64 17.67
CA MET A 20 -4.01 9.06 18.60
C MET A 20 -3.47 9.02 20.04
N PRO A 21 -4.26 9.48 21.04
CA PRO A 21 -3.90 9.29 22.44
C PRO A 21 -3.78 7.80 22.81
N PRO A 22 -2.82 7.39 23.68
CA PRO A 22 -2.60 5.97 23.99
C PRO A 22 -3.84 5.21 24.47
N LYS A 23 -4.77 5.88 25.16
CA LYS A 23 -6.03 5.26 25.61
C LYS A 23 -7.09 5.14 24.48
N GLY A 24 -6.85 5.72 23.32
CA GLY A 24 -7.78 5.73 22.20
C GLY A 24 -7.83 4.44 21.38
N VAL A 25 -6.88 3.52 21.58
CA VAL A 25 -6.68 2.31 20.74
C VAL A 25 -7.96 1.49 20.59
N GLU A 26 -8.64 1.18 21.67
CA GLU A 26 -9.85 0.35 21.62
C GLU A 26 -10.97 1.02 20.81
N LEU A 27 -11.27 2.28 21.11
CA LEU A 27 -12.30 3.04 20.39
C LEU A 27 -11.99 3.14 18.90
N LYS A 28 -10.76 3.50 18.55
CA LYS A 28 -10.34 3.66 17.15
C LYS A 28 -10.38 2.32 16.40
N SER A 29 -9.96 1.23 17.04
CA SER A 29 -10.06 -0.12 16.45
C SER A 29 -11.51 -0.49 16.14
N GLN A 30 -12.45 -0.18 17.04
CA GLN A 30 -13.89 -0.40 16.80
C GLN A 30 -14.42 0.46 15.66
N GLN A 31 -14.03 1.75 15.61
CA GLN A 31 -14.42 2.65 14.51
C GLN A 31 -13.93 2.15 13.16
N LEU A 32 -12.64 1.75 13.08
CA LEU A 32 -12.04 1.23 11.85
C LEU A 32 -12.71 -0.07 11.42
N ALA A 33 -12.92 -1.02 12.34
CA ALA A 33 -13.62 -2.28 12.06
C ALA A 33 -15.06 -2.04 11.57
N PHE A 34 -15.75 -1.05 12.11
CA PHE A 34 -17.09 -0.69 11.67
C PHE A 34 -17.11 -0.14 10.25
N LEU A 35 -16.19 0.78 9.90
CA LEU A 35 -16.05 1.29 8.54
C LEU A 35 -15.68 0.20 7.54
N GLN A 36 -14.78 -0.70 7.90
CA GLN A 36 -14.40 -1.85 7.06
C GLN A 36 -15.60 -2.78 6.82
N LYS A 37 -16.42 -3.02 7.86
CA LYS A 37 -17.67 -3.79 7.72
C LYS A 37 -18.64 -3.12 6.75
N ILE A 38 -18.87 -1.82 6.89
CA ILE A 38 -19.73 -1.06 5.96
C ILE A 38 -19.19 -1.16 4.54
N ALA A 39 -17.90 -0.91 4.33
CA ALA A 39 -17.27 -0.98 3.01
C ALA A 39 -17.46 -2.37 2.37
N HIS A 40 -17.25 -3.43 3.15
CA HIS A 40 -17.45 -4.81 2.69
C HIS A 40 -18.92 -5.08 2.33
N GLN A 41 -19.87 -4.69 3.17
CA GLN A 41 -21.29 -4.86 2.91
C GLN A 41 -21.77 -4.09 1.67
N MET A 42 -21.25 -2.89 1.45
CA MET A 42 -21.54 -2.10 0.24
C MET A 42 -21.01 -2.82 -1.00
N LEU A 43 -19.76 -3.29 -0.94
CA LEU A 43 -19.09 -3.97 -2.06
C LEU A 43 -19.78 -5.30 -2.41
N THR A 44 -20.20 -6.09 -1.41
CA THR A 44 -20.75 -7.45 -1.62
C THR A 44 -22.28 -7.50 -1.64
N SER A 45 -22.95 -6.33 -1.68
CA SER A 45 -24.42 -6.28 -1.66
C SER A 45 -25.04 -6.95 -2.89
N GLN A 46 -26.20 -7.57 -2.69
CA GLN A 46 -26.96 -8.15 -3.83
C GLN A 46 -27.33 -7.09 -4.88
N GLU A 47 -27.54 -5.86 -4.46
CA GLU A 47 -27.84 -4.75 -5.34
C GLU A 47 -26.66 -4.44 -6.26
N ALA A 48 -25.44 -4.37 -5.71
CA ALA A 48 -24.21 -4.18 -6.49
C ALA A 48 -24.06 -5.29 -7.54
N GLY A 49 -24.27 -6.56 -7.16
CA GLY A 49 -24.22 -7.68 -8.10
C GLY A 49 -25.26 -7.55 -9.23
N LYS A 50 -26.51 -7.22 -8.89
CA LYS A 50 -27.59 -7.04 -9.89
C LYS A 50 -27.30 -5.90 -10.85
N VAL A 51 -26.77 -4.78 -10.36
CA VAL A 51 -26.40 -3.63 -11.20
C VAL A 51 -25.26 -4.02 -12.15
N LEU A 52 -24.21 -4.68 -11.65
CA LEU A 52 -23.09 -5.15 -12.48
C LEU A 52 -23.56 -6.14 -13.55
N ASP A 53 -24.45 -7.07 -13.20
CA ASP A 53 -25.04 -8.03 -14.15
C ASP A 53 -25.88 -7.34 -15.20
N ALA A 54 -26.69 -6.34 -14.82
CA ALA A 54 -27.51 -5.57 -15.74
C ALA A 54 -26.67 -4.81 -16.75
N ILE A 55 -25.63 -4.11 -16.29
CA ILE A 55 -24.72 -3.36 -17.16
C ILE A 55 -24.02 -4.27 -18.17
N GLN A 56 -23.55 -5.44 -17.75
CA GLN A 56 -22.81 -6.37 -18.62
C GLN A 56 -23.70 -7.08 -19.64
N LYS A 57 -25.00 -7.18 -19.38
CA LYS A 57 -26.00 -7.78 -20.29
C LYS A 57 -26.71 -6.76 -21.20
N ASP A 58 -26.47 -5.49 -20.93
CA ASP A 58 -27.08 -4.41 -21.71
C ASP A 58 -26.58 -4.40 -23.16
N SER A 59 -27.47 -4.19 -24.10
CA SER A 59 -27.14 -4.13 -25.54
C SER A 59 -26.20 -2.97 -25.89
N GLU A 60 -26.18 -1.92 -25.05
CA GLU A 60 -25.31 -0.76 -25.23
C GLU A 60 -23.92 -0.94 -24.58
N TYR A 61 -23.66 -2.06 -23.89
CA TYR A 61 -22.36 -2.31 -23.25
C TYR A 61 -21.17 -2.16 -24.19
N ASP A 62 -21.32 -2.64 -25.43
CA ASP A 62 -20.25 -2.56 -26.43
C ASP A 62 -19.99 -1.14 -26.92
N SER A 63 -20.96 -0.23 -26.78
CA SER A 63 -20.86 1.18 -27.16
C SER A 63 -20.13 2.03 -26.07
N LEU A 64 -19.94 1.51 -24.85
CA LEU A 64 -19.23 2.20 -23.77
C LEU A 64 -17.79 2.52 -24.20
N ASP A 65 -17.30 3.68 -23.75
CA ASP A 65 -15.90 4.05 -23.94
C ASP A 65 -14.95 3.19 -23.08
N GLN A 66 -13.65 3.34 -23.31
CA GLN A 66 -12.63 2.55 -22.61
C GLN A 66 -12.61 2.80 -21.08
N VAL A 67 -12.87 4.05 -20.63
CA VAL A 67 -12.92 4.40 -19.22
C VAL A 67 -14.11 3.76 -18.53
N GLN A 68 -15.28 3.83 -19.18
CA GLN A 68 -16.50 3.21 -18.68
C GLN A 68 -16.36 1.69 -18.59
N LYS A 69 -15.88 1.03 -19.66
CA LYS A 69 -15.60 -0.42 -19.65
C LYS A 69 -14.60 -0.80 -18.55
N ARG A 70 -13.55 0.01 -18.37
CA ARG A 70 -12.55 -0.24 -17.31
C ARG A 70 -13.16 -0.11 -15.93
N ASN A 71 -14.03 0.87 -15.67
CA ASN A 71 -14.73 1.02 -14.41
C ASN A 71 -15.62 -0.20 -14.11
N VAL A 72 -16.40 -0.67 -15.08
CA VAL A 72 -17.22 -1.87 -14.91
C VAL A 72 -16.36 -3.10 -14.62
N TYR A 73 -15.26 -3.27 -15.37
CA TYR A 73 -14.32 -4.37 -15.13
C TYR A 73 -13.74 -4.35 -13.72
N LEU A 74 -13.26 -3.19 -13.25
CA LEU A 74 -12.66 -3.07 -11.93
C LEU A 74 -13.68 -3.28 -10.80
N ALA A 75 -14.88 -2.71 -10.96
CA ALA A 75 -15.96 -2.92 -10.00
C ALA A 75 -16.39 -4.39 -9.94
N ARG A 76 -16.50 -5.06 -11.10
CA ARG A 76 -16.84 -6.48 -11.20
C ARG A 76 -15.75 -7.34 -10.57
N LYS A 77 -14.49 -7.08 -10.88
CA LYS A 77 -13.35 -7.78 -10.27
C LYS A 77 -13.41 -7.71 -8.73
N ALA A 78 -13.55 -6.49 -8.20
CA ALA A 78 -13.61 -6.29 -6.75
C ALA A 78 -14.81 -7.02 -6.10
N TYR A 79 -15.98 -6.96 -6.75
CA TYR A 79 -17.18 -7.67 -6.27
C TYR A 79 -16.99 -9.19 -6.27
N ASP A 80 -16.51 -9.76 -7.37
CA ASP A 80 -16.34 -11.22 -7.49
C ASP A 80 -15.30 -11.75 -6.50
N GLU A 81 -14.18 -11.07 -6.33
CA GLU A 81 -13.15 -11.44 -5.37
C GLU A 81 -13.67 -11.37 -3.92
N ALA A 82 -14.40 -10.29 -3.58
CA ALA A 82 -14.93 -10.12 -2.23
C ALA A 82 -16.04 -11.12 -1.90
N THR A 83 -16.89 -11.48 -2.87
CA THR A 83 -18.00 -12.43 -2.66
C THR A 83 -17.57 -13.90 -2.73
N LYS A 84 -16.42 -14.20 -3.35
CA LYS A 84 -15.88 -15.56 -3.44
C LYS A 84 -15.34 -16.07 -2.11
N LEU A 85 -14.86 -15.18 -1.24
CA LEU A 85 -14.24 -15.57 0.01
C LEU A 85 -15.32 -15.80 1.09
N PRO A 86 -15.34 -16.97 1.76
CA PRO A 86 -16.20 -17.20 2.92
C PRO A 86 -15.91 -16.18 4.04
N GLU A 87 -16.97 -15.66 4.66
CA GLU A 87 -16.84 -14.67 5.74
C GLU A 87 -15.96 -15.17 6.89
N GLU A 88 -16.08 -16.45 7.26
CA GLU A 88 -15.24 -17.08 8.29
C GLU A 88 -13.75 -17.01 7.95
N LEU A 89 -13.38 -17.27 6.69
CA LEU A 89 -11.99 -17.21 6.25
C LEU A 89 -11.44 -15.77 6.35
N VAL A 90 -12.24 -14.77 5.96
CA VAL A 90 -11.85 -13.35 6.07
C VAL A 90 -11.62 -12.97 7.54
N VAL A 91 -12.53 -13.38 8.43
CA VAL A 91 -12.42 -13.13 9.87
C VAL A 91 -11.17 -13.82 10.46
N ASP A 92 -10.90 -15.06 10.08
CA ASP A 92 -9.74 -15.81 10.56
C ASP A 92 -8.43 -15.20 10.09
N ILE A 93 -8.36 -14.73 8.84
CA ILE A 93 -7.17 -14.01 8.32
C ILE A 93 -6.90 -12.75 9.15
N VAL A 94 -7.90 -11.91 9.39
CA VAL A 94 -7.75 -10.66 10.14
C VAL A 94 -7.31 -10.93 11.59
N LYS A 95 -7.94 -11.89 12.26
CA LYS A 95 -7.54 -12.30 13.61
C LYS A 95 -6.11 -12.79 13.66
N GLN A 96 -5.74 -13.69 12.72
CA GLN A 96 -4.42 -14.29 12.70
C GLN A 96 -3.33 -13.25 12.36
N GLN A 97 -3.60 -12.29 11.48
CA GLN A 97 -2.71 -11.17 11.21
C GLN A 97 -2.46 -10.34 12.47
N THR A 98 -3.51 -10.00 13.21
CA THR A 98 -3.40 -9.24 14.47
C THR A 98 -2.56 -9.97 15.52
N VAL A 99 -2.83 -11.27 15.70
CA VAL A 99 -2.03 -12.13 16.60
C VAL A 99 -0.57 -12.19 16.13
N GLY A 100 -0.38 -12.42 14.82
CA GLY A 100 0.94 -12.52 14.19
C GLY A 100 1.79 -11.28 14.43
N VAL A 101 1.24 -10.07 14.19
CA VAL A 101 1.95 -8.80 14.43
C VAL A 101 2.37 -8.65 15.91
N ASN A 102 1.48 -8.97 16.85
CA ASN A 102 1.78 -8.86 18.28
C ASN A 102 2.88 -9.84 18.71
N VAL A 103 2.82 -11.08 18.23
CA VAL A 103 3.85 -12.10 18.52
C VAL A 103 5.16 -11.74 17.83
N TRP A 104 5.12 -11.25 16.59
CA TRP A 104 6.31 -10.79 15.87
C TRP A 104 7.04 -9.67 16.61
N LYS A 105 6.32 -8.65 17.11
CA LYS A 105 6.93 -7.57 17.92
C LYS A 105 7.68 -8.13 19.13
N LYS A 106 7.07 -9.09 19.86
CA LYS A 106 7.71 -9.74 21.01
C LYS A 106 8.93 -10.57 20.58
N ALA A 107 8.79 -11.41 19.55
CA ALA A 107 9.88 -12.24 19.03
C ALA A 107 11.08 -11.39 18.56
N LYS A 108 10.82 -10.26 17.89
CA LYS A 108 11.83 -9.30 17.45
C LYS A 108 12.56 -8.68 18.63
N ALA A 109 11.83 -8.26 19.67
CA ALA A 109 12.43 -7.64 20.89
C ALA A 109 13.38 -8.59 21.61
N VAL A 110 13.02 -9.90 21.70
CA VAL A 110 13.86 -10.92 22.36
C VAL A 110 14.76 -11.68 21.38
N LYS A 111 14.73 -11.35 20.09
CA LYS A 111 15.51 -11.99 19.00
C LYS A 111 15.29 -13.52 18.92
N ASP A 112 14.07 -13.98 19.19
CA ASP A 112 13.70 -15.40 19.15
C ASP A 112 12.66 -15.66 18.05
N TRP A 113 13.15 -16.16 16.91
CA TRP A 113 12.32 -16.54 15.75
C TRP A 113 11.32 -17.66 16.08
N LYS A 114 11.66 -18.57 16.99
CA LYS A 114 10.82 -19.74 17.32
C LYS A 114 9.46 -19.34 17.91
N LEU A 115 9.41 -18.16 18.54
CA LEU A 115 8.16 -17.61 19.05
C LEU A 115 7.18 -17.22 17.91
N PHE A 116 7.71 -16.71 16.80
CA PHE A 116 6.88 -16.24 15.69
C PHE A 116 6.52 -17.33 14.68
N MET A 117 7.38 -18.32 14.49
CA MET A 117 7.22 -19.35 13.46
C MET A 117 5.83 -20.04 13.48
N PRO A 118 5.24 -20.43 14.62
CA PRO A 118 3.91 -21.05 14.63
C PRO A 118 2.80 -20.14 14.08
N GLU A 119 2.88 -18.84 14.35
CA GLU A 119 1.89 -17.88 13.86
C GLU A 119 2.08 -17.62 12.36
N LEU A 120 3.33 -17.60 11.88
CA LEU A 120 3.62 -17.50 10.44
C LEU A 120 3.07 -18.69 9.66
N VAL A 121 3.18 -19.91 10.20
CA VAL A 121 2.60 -21.13 9.57
C VAL A 121 1.09 -20.98 9.41
N LYS A 122 0.39 -20.54 10.46
CA LYS A 122 -1.07 -20.30 10.38
C LYS A 122 -1.43 -19.22 9.36
N ILE A 123 -0.68 -18.10 9.32
CA ILE A 123 -0.88 -17.05 8.33
C ILE A 123 -0.71 -17.63 6.91
N LYS A 124 0.34 -18.43 6.70
CA LYS A 124 0.60 -19.09 5.41
C LYS A 124 -0.57 -19.98 5.00
N GLU A 125 -1.05 -20.86 5.87
CA GLU A 125 -2.17 -21.78 5.58
C GLU A 125 -3.45 -21.02 5.21
N LEU A 126 -3.79 -19.95 5.92
CA LEU A 126 -4.96 -19.13 5.62
C LEU A 126 -4.80 -18.37 4.29
N THR A 127 -3.57 -17.89 4.02
CA THR A 127 -3.25 -17.22 2.76
C THR A 127 -3.31 -18.16 1.57
N GLU A 128 -2.85 -19.40 1.72
CA GLU A 128 -2.97 -20.44 0.69
C GLU A 128 -4.42 -20.76 0.37
N LYS A 129 -5.27 -20.94 1.39
CA LYS A 129 -6.73 -21.15 1.20
C LYS A 129 -7.39 -19.99 0.46
N LYS A 130 -7.06 -18.74 0.84
CA LYS A 130 -7.52 -17.55 0.11
C LYS A 130 -7.10 -17.60 -1.35
N ALA A 131 -5.83 -17.88 -1.60
CA ALA A 131 -5.26 -17.92 -2.94
C ALA A 131 -5.94 -18.99 -3.82
N GLU A 132 -6.11 -20.20 -3.31
CA GLU A 132 -6.78 -21.32 -4.01
C GLU A 132 -8.21 -20.95 -4.43
N LEU A 133 -8.98 -20.31 -3.53
CA LEU A 133 -10.34 -19.89 -3.81
C LEU A 133 -10.43 -18.83 -4.90
N LEU A 134 -9.40 -17.99 -5.02
CA LEU A 134 -9.38 -16.89 -5.99
C LEU A 134 -8.78 -17.27 -7.36
N MET A 135 -8.12 -18.44 -7.49
CA MET A 135 -7.43 -18.84 -8.73
C MET A 135 -8.34 -18.75 -9.95
N ASP A 136 -9.55 -19.33 -9.89
CA ASP A 136 -10.47 -19.38 -11.04
C ASP A 136 -10.86 -17.98 -11.51
N ILE A 137 -11.27 -17.10 -10.58
CA ILE A 137 -11.74 -15.75 -10.93
C ILE A 137 -10.61 -14.87 -11.48
N LYS A 138 -9.39 -15.09 -10.99
CA LYS A 138 -8.22 -14.34 -11.43
C LYS A 138 -7.57 -14.96 -12.69
N GLY A 139 -8.01 -16.14 -13.11
CA GLY A 139 -7.39 -16.89 -14.19
C GLY A 139 -5.94 -17.29 -13.88
N ALA A 140 -5.63 -17.46 -12.60
CA ALA A 140 -4.29 -17.78 -12.12
C ALA A 140 -4.00 -19.28 -12.28
N LYS A 141 -2.77 -19.62 -12.70
CA LYS A 141 -2.34 -21.00 -12.86
C LYS A 141 -1.92 -21.65 -11.54
N THR A 142 -1.42 -20.84 -10.62
CA THR A 142 -0.96 -21.28 -9.30
C THR A 142 -1.56 -20.38 -8.21
N PRO A 143 -1.66 -20.87 -6.95
CA PRO A 143 -2.06 -20.02 -5.83
C PRO A 143 -1.16 -18.78 -5.68
N TYR A 144 0.13 -18.92 -5.98
CA TYR A 144 1.06 -17.80 -5.91
C TYR A 144 0.77 -16.71 -6.98
N ASP A 145 0.40 -17.11 -8.21
CA ASP A 145 -0.02 -16.17 -9.24
C ASP A 145 -1.29 -15.42 -8.82
N ALA A 146 -2.22 -16.08 -8.13
CA ALA A 146 -3.43 -15.43 -7.61
C ALA A 146 -3.11 -14.35 -6.55
N LEU A 147 -2.05 -14.55 -5.75
CA LEU A 147 -1.56 -13.55 -4.79
C LEU A 147 -0.79 -12.42 -5.47
N ILE A 148 0.00 -12.72 -6.49
CA ILE A 148 0.72 -11.71 -7.29
C ILE A 148 -0.28 -10.74 -7.93
N ASP A 149 -1.43 -11.22 -8.41
CA ASP A 149 -2.46 -10.38 -9.02
C ASP A 149 -3.04 -9.31 -8.08
N ASP A 150 -2.99 -9.49 -6.76
CA ASP A 150 -3.37 -8.47 -5.77
C ASP A 150 -2.43 -7.25 -5.83
N PHE A 151 -1.17 -7.43 -6.23
CA PHE A 151 -0.14 -6.39 -6.28
C PHE A 151 0.09 -5.87 -7.70
N GLU A 152 0.13 -6.78 -8.67
CA GLU A 152 0.38 -6.45 -10.07
C GLU A 152 -0.60 -7.25 -10.94
N PRO A 153 -1.73 -6.64 -11.33
CA PRO A 153 -2.80 -7.35 -12.05
C PRO A 153 -2.31 -8.05 -13.32
N LYS A 154 -2.65 -9.34 -13.45
CA LYS A 154 -2.29 -10.23 -14.56
C LYS A 154 -0.78 -10.58 -14.64
N MET A 155 0.02 -10.19 -13.67
CA MET A 155 1.40 -10.65 -13.58
C MET A 155 1.45 -12.10 -13.09
N THR A 156 2.48 -12.84 -13.51
CA THR A 156 2.71 -14.24 -13.12
C THR A 156 4.11 -14.42 -12.57
N ALA A 157 4.32 -15.46 -11.75
CA ALA A 157 5.63 -15.82 -11.22
C ALA A 157 6.65 -16.06 -12.35
N ASP A 158 6.23 -16.69 -13.45
CA ASP A 158 7.11 -16.92 -14.62
C ASP A 158 7.56 -15.61 -15.27
N ASN A 159 6.65 -14.64 -15.43
CA ASN A 159 6.99 -13.33 -15.98
C ASN A 159 7.94 -12.57 -15.06
N ILE A 160 7.68 -12.58 -13.74
CA ILE A 160 8.55 -11.94 -12.74
C ILE A 160 9.94 -12.58 -12.78
N THR A 161 10.02 -13.92 -12.81
CA THR A 161 11.30 -14.64 -12.88
C THR A 161 12.09 -14.21 -14.10
N ARG A 162 11.46 -14.16 -15.28
CA ARG A 162 12.13 -13.73 -16.53
C ARG A 162 12.64 -12.28 -16.43
N ILE A 163 11.86 -11.37 -15.85
CA ILE A 163 12.26 -9.96 -15.66
C ILE A 163 13.44 -9.90 -14.69
N PHE A 164 13.34 -10.55 -13.54
CA PHE A 164 14.36 -10.52 -12.49
C PHE A 164 15.66 -11.23 -12.91
N ASP A 165 15.60 -12.27 -13.73
CA ASP A 165 16.80 -12.88 -14.30
C ASP A 165 17.55 -11.91 -15.22
N GLY A 166 16.83 -11.09 -15.99
CA GLY A 166 17.42 -10.03 -16.79
C GLY A 166 18.06 -8.94 -15.91
N MET A 167 17.36 -8.48 -14.90
CA MET A 167 17.85 -7.49 -13.93
C MET A 167 19.08 -8.01 -13.18
N ARG A 168 19.06 -9.24 -12.67
CA ARG A 168 20.17 -9.86 -11.94
C ARG A 168 21.45 -9.85 -12.77
N LYS A 169 21.36 -10.25 -14.04
CA LYS A 169 22.53 -10.22 -14.96
C LYS A 169 23.11 -8.82 -15.15
N GLY A 170 22.25 -7.79 -15.21
CA GLY A 170 22.69 -6.39 -15.31
C GLY A 170 23.31 -5.89 -14.00
N LEU A 171 22.61 -6.09 -12.89
CA LEU A 171 23.05 -5.65 -11.56
C LEU A 171 24.36 -6.30 -11.12
N THR A 172 24.55 -7.62 -11.40
CA THR A 172 25.82 -8.30 -11.06
C THR A 172 27.00 -7.57 -11.69
N LYS A 173 26.90 -7.17 -12.97
CA LYS A 173 27.99 -6.45 -13.64
C LYS A 173 28.27 -5.07 -13.02
N VAL A 174 27.24 -4.38 -12.54
CA VAL A 174 27.39 -3.10 -11.84
C VAL A 174 28.05 -3.32 -10.48
N MET A 175 27.57 -4.33 -9.73
CA MET A 175 28.14 -4.69 -8.43
C MET A 175 29.61 -5.06 -8.54
N ASP A 176 29.99 -5.89 -9.53
CA ASP A 176 31.38 -6.25 -9.77
C ASP A 176 32.25 -5.00 -9.94
N LYS A 177 31.78 -4.02 -10.74
CA LYS A 177 32.49 -2.74 -10.92
C LYS A 177 32.58 -1.92 -9.64
N VAL A 178 31.51 -1.85 -8.86
CA VAL A 178 31.50 -1.12 -7.57
C VAL A 178 32.51 -1.73 -6.61
N LEU A 179 32.60 -3.08 -6.54
CA LEU A 179 33.53 -3.79 -5.67
C LEU A 179 35.01 -3.63 -6.09
N GLU A 180 35.28 -3.26 -7.35
CA GLU A 180 36.64 -2.97 -7.83
C GLU A 180 37.15 -1.60 -7.37
N HIS A 181 36.27 -0.72 -6.85
CA HIS A 181 36.61 0.63 -6.42
C HIS A 181 36.87 0.68 -4.91
N GLN A 182 37.65 1.67 -4.51
CA GLN A 182 37.96 1.89 -3.09
C GLN A 182 36.72 2.31 -2.31
N ASP A 183 36.69 1.97 -1.05
CA ASP A 183 35.65 2.42 -0.12
C ASP A 183 35.58 3.95 -0.07
N VAL A 184 34.38 4.48 -0.25
CA VAL A 184 34.11 5.89 -0.08
C VAL A 184 33.95 6.17 1.43
N ASP A 185 34.57 7.23 1.93
CA ASP A 185 34.34 7.67 3.32
C ASP A 185 32.88 8.12 3.49
N THR A 186 32.11 7.32 4.19
CA THR A 186 30.70 7.58 4.52
C THR A 186 30.52 8.12 5.95
N GLY A 187 31.62 8.44 6.67
CA GLY A 187 31.58 8.89 8.06
C GLY A 187 30.71 10.14 8.28
N PHE A 188 30.55 10.98 7.26
CA PHE A 188 29.67 12.14 7.35
C PHE A 188 28.17 11.77 7.45
N LEU A 189 27.77 10.60 6.97
CA LEU A 189 26.36 10.14 7.01
C LEU A 189 25.91 9.73 8.42
N THR A 190 26.85 9.46 9.31
CA THR A 190 26.58 9.05 10.69
C THR A 190 26.74 10.19 11.69
N ARG A 191 27.02 11.41 11.23
CA ARG A 191 27.10 12.59 12.09
C ARG A 191 25.74 12.88 12.72
N PRO A 192 25.71 13.17 14.04
CA PRO A 192 24.45 13.52 14.70
C PRO A 192 23.85 14.80 14.11
N VAL A 193 22.60 14.74 13.68
CA VAL A 193 21.82 15.89 13.23
C VAL A 193 20.58 15.99 14.10
N PRO A 194 20.41 17.08 14.88
CA PRO A 194 19.26 17.25 15.77
C PRO A 194 17.94 17.15 15.05
N VAL A 195 16.93 16.53 15.65
CA VAL A 195 15.59 16.34 15.06
C VAL A 195 15.01 17.63 14.49
N PRO A 196 15.03 18.80 15.18
CA PRO A 196 14.48 20.03 14.61
C PRO A 196 15.19 20.51 13.33
N VAL A 197 16.46 20.10 13.11
CA VAL A 197 17.18 20.38 11.87
C VAL A 197 16.72 19.43 10.77
N GLN A 198 16.57 18.14 11.12
CA GLN A 198 16.02 17.14 10.16
C GLN A 198 14.60 17.49 9.71
N GLU A 199 13.74 18.00 10.60
CA GLU A 199 12.39 18.47 10.25
C GLU A 199 12.44 19.58 9.21
N LYS A 200 13.32 20.58 9.39
CA LYS A 200 13.50 21.66 8.41
C LYS A 200 14.04 21.15 7.06
N ILE A 201 14.98 20.20 7.09
CA ILE A 201 15.47 19.55 5.87
C ILE A 201 14.31 18.79 5.20
N GLY A 202 13.51 18.07 5.97
CA GLY A 202 12.33 17.34 5.47
C GLY A 202 11.32 18.26 4.77
N GLU A 203 11.06 19.43 5.34
CA GLU A 203 10.22 20.46 4.70
C GLU A 203 10.83 20.96 3.39
N GLN A 204 12.16 21.15 3.34
CA GLN A 204 12.84 21.55 2.10
C GLN A 204 12.81 20.45 1.04
N MET A 205 12.89 19.18 1.46
CA MET A 205 12.74 18.05 0.52
C MET A 205 11.32 17.95 -0.03
N ALA A 206 10.30 18.17 0.79
CA ALA A 206 8.92 18.26 0.34
C ALA A 206 8.74 19.39 -0.69
N ASP A 207 9.27 20.58 -0.40
CA ASP A 207 9.27 21.73 -1.34
C ASP A 207 10.02 21.40 -2.64
N PHE A 208 11.17 20.72 -2.55
CA PHE A 208 11.99 20.32 -3.70
C PHE A 208 11.25 19.40 -4.67
N ILE A 209 10.50 18.43 -4.15
CA ILE A 209 9.70 17.51 -4.97
C ILE A 209 8.32 18.05 -5.31
N LEU A 210 7.99 19.27 -4.91
CA LEU A 210 6.68 19.92 -5.10
C LEU A 210 5.52 19.22 -4.34
N TYR A 211 5.82 18.54 -3.25
CA TYR A 211 4.81 18.00 -2.33
C TYR A 211 4.42 19.11 -1.33
N ASP A 212 3.34 19.82 -1.65
CA ASP A 212 2.92 21.02 -0.90
C ASP A 212 2.32 20.65 0.47
N ILE A 213 2.95 21.16 1.52
CA ILE A 213 2.53 20.99 2.93
C ILE A 213 2.27 22.33 3.64
N LYS A 214 2.38 23.46 2.92
CA LYS A 214 2.43 24.78 3.54
C LYS A 214 1.44 25.80 2.98
N SER A 215 1.11 25.72 1.70
CA SER A 215 0.24 26.73 1.08
C SER A 215 -1.21 26.58 1.56
N GLU A 216 -2.05 27.57 1.26
CA GLU A 216 -3.50 27.51 1.52
C GLU A 216 -4.20 26.40 0.73
N ASN A 217 -3.56 25.91 -0.33
CA ASN A 217 -4.05 24.82 -1.16
C ASN A 217 -3.33 23.48 -0.91
N ALA A 218 -2.56 23.39 0.20
CA ALA A 218 -1.80 22.19 0.51
C ALA A 218 -2.71 20.95 0.62
N CYS A 219 -2.38 19.92 -0.12
CA CYS A 219 -3.01 18.60 -0.05
C CYS A 219 -2.17 17.58 0.73
N GLY A 220 -0.98 17.99 1.18
CA GLY A 220 -0.01 17.15 1.88
C GLY A 220 0.21 17.55 3.33
N ARG A 221 0.76 16.62 4.10
CA ARG A 221 1.36 16.87 5.41
C ARG A 221 2.38 15.79 5.75
N ILE A 222 3.30 16.10 6.65
CA ILE A 222 4.33 15.17 7.15
C ILE A 222 4.11 14.97 8.66
N ASP A 223 4.08 13.72 9.10
CA ASP A 223 4.01 13.36 10.52
C ASP A 223 5.05 12.28 10.85
N THR A 224 5.26 12.03 12.14
CA THR A 224 6.20 11.02 12.63
C THR A 224 5.51 9.72 12.99
N THR A 225 6.14 8.60 12.66
CA THR A 225 5.71 7.25 13.04
C THR A 225 6.90 6.29 13.11
N GLU A 226 6.69 5.09 13.65
CA GLU A 226 7.72 4.02 13.71
C GLU A 226 8.13 3.51 12.31
N HIS A 227 7.17 3.39 11.39
CA HIS A 227 7.38 2.93 10.03
C HIS A 227 6.77 3.92 9.05
N PRO A 228 7.60 4.63 8.26
CA PRO A 228 7.11 5.54 7.24
C PRO A 228 6.09 4.90 6.32
N PHE A 229 5.06 5.65 5.98
CA PHE A 229 4.01 5.24 5.04
C PHE A 229 3.30 6.46 4.45
N THR A 230 2.68 6.26 3.29
CA THR A 230 1.78 7.21 2.65
C THR A 230 0.35 6.71 2.74
N THR A 231 -0.58 7.59 3.02
CA THR A 231 -2.02 7.30 3.02
C THR A 231 -2.81 8.53 2.63
N GLY A 232 -4.05 8.33 2.22
CA GLY A 232 -4.94 9.41 1.88
C GLY A 232 -5.69 9.19 0.57
N TYR A 233 -6.28 10.28 0.06
CA TYR A 233 -7.09 10.20 -1.14
C TYR A 233 -7.16 11.58 -1.82
N TYR A 234 -6.66 11.71 -3.03
CA TYR A 234 -6.71 12.93 -3.87
C TYR A 234 -6.19 14.20 -3.19
N THR A 235 -7.06 14.95 -2.52
CA THR A 235 -6.78 16.26 -1.92
C THR A 235 -6.38 16.19 -0.44
N ASP A 236 -6.32 15.02 0.16
CA ASP A 236 -5.80 14.79 1.51
C ASP A 236 -4.91 13.56 1.48
N VAL A 237 -3.64 13.75 1.10
CA VAL A 237 -2.63 12.68 1.05
C VAL A 237 -1.53 13.01 2.04
N ARG A 238 -1.30 12.11 2.98
CA ARG A 238 -0.42 12.30 4.14
C ARG A 238 0.75 11.33 4.07
N ILE A 239 1.95 11.84 4.33
CA ILE A 239 3.15 11.02 4.44
C ILE A 239 3.67 11.04 5.87
N THR A 240 4.39 10.00 6.22
CA THR A 240 5.03 9.90 7.52
C THR A 240 6.51 9.60 7.38
N THR A 241 7.30 9.96 8.40
CA THR A 241 8.73 9.70 8.47
C THR A 241 9.14 9.32 9.87
N ASN A 242 10.39 8.91 10.05
CA ASN A 242 11.01 8.67 11.35
C ASN A 242 12.34 9.42 11.44
N TYR A 243 12.60 10.11 12.56
CA TYR A 243 13.80 10.88 12.77
C TYR A 243 14.74 10.19 13.76
N HIS A 244 15.99 9.96 13.33
CA HIS A 244 17.06 9.42 14.15
C HIS A 244 18.29 10.33 14.05
N GLU A 245 18.79 10.85 15.18
CA GLU A 245 19.89 11.82 15.16
C GLU A 245 21.14 11.30 14.45
N ASN A 246 21.46 10.02 14.61
CA ASN A 246 22.65 9.39 14.00
C ASN A 246 22.38 8.77 12.60
N GLN A 247 21.19 8.96 12.03
CA GLN A 247 20.78 8.38 10.74
C GLN A 247 19.90 9.37 9.96
N PHE A 248 20.31 10.63 9.90
CA PHE A 248 19.50 11.70 9.28
C PHE A 248 19.10 11.42 7.84
N MET A 249 19.94 10.70 7.08
CA MET A 249 19.61 10.31 5.70
C MET A 249 18.36 9.43 5.61
N SER A 250 18.08 8.64 6.66
CA SER A 250 16.87 7.81 6.70
C SER A 250 15.60 8.65 6.59
N SER A 251 15.52 9.79 7.30
CA SER A 251 14.35 10.68 7.21
C SER A 251 14.26 11.39 5.86
N ILE A 252 15.39 11.77 5.25
CA ILE A 252 15.42 12.39 3.92
C ILE A 252 14.89 11.42 2.86
N TYR A 253 15.46 10.21 2.79
CA TYR A 253 15.02 9.19 1.83
C TYR A 253 13.58 8.78 2.06
N SER A 254 13.14 8.67 3.30
CA SER A 254 11.76 8.38 3.65
C SER A 254 10.80 9.47 3.10
N ILE A 255 11.13 10.75 3.30
CA ILE A 255 10.28 11.85 2.81
C ILE A 255 10.25 11.89 1.28
N LEU A 256 11.36 11.64 0.61
CA LEU A 256 11.40 11.56 -0.86
C LEU A 256 10.58 10.37 -1.37
N HIS A 257 10.75 9.20 -0.76
CA HIS A 257 10.04 7.98 -1.10
C HIS A 257 8.53 8.13 -0.90
N GLU A 258 8.11 8.47 0.32
CA GLU A 258 6.69 8.65 0.64
C GLU A 258 6.09 9.85 -0.11
N GLY A 259 6.88 10.90 -0.34
CA GLY A 259 6.49 12.01 -1.19
C GLY A 259 6.21 11.61 -2.63
N GLY A 260 7.00 10.67 -3.18
CA GLY A 260 6.73 10.08 -4.51
C GLY A 260 5.39 9.35 -4.57
N HIS A 261 5.08 8.56 -3.56
CA HIS A 261 3.75 7.98 -3.40
C HIS A 261 2.66 9.05 -3.26
N GLY A 262 2.93 10.08 -2.47
CA GLY A 262 1.99 11.19 -2.26
C GLY A 262 1.68 11.95 -3.54
N LEU A 263 2.69 12.28 -4.32
CA LEU A 263 2.53 12.96 -5.62
C LEU A 263 1.76 12.10 -6.63
N TYR A 264 1.95 10.78 -6.61
CA TYR A 264 1.15 9.87 -7.44
C TYR A 264 -0.34 9.97 -7.12
N GLU A 265 -0.71 9.86 -5.83
CA GLU A 265 -2.11 9.95 -5.38
C GLU A 265 -2.73 11.34 -5.66
N GLN A 266 -1.98 12.42 -5.42
CA GLN A 266 -2.43 13.78 -5.73
C GLN A 266 -2.53 14.05 -7.23
N GLY A 267 -1.75 13.33 -8.06
CA GLY A 267 -1.74 13.43 -9.52
C GLY A 267 -2.89 12.66 -10.20
N LEU A 268 -3.68 11.88 -9.48
CA LEU A 268 -4.81 11.16 -10.05
C LEU A 268 -5.87 12.16 -10.58
N PRO A 269 -6.45 11.92 -11.77
CA PRO A 269 -7.38 12.87 -12.38
C PRO A 269 -8.66 13.05 -11.56
N MET A 270 -8.93 14.26 -11.09
CA MET A 270 -10.11 14.61 -10.28
C MET A 270 -11.45 14.16 -10.89
N LYS A 271 -11.56 14.12 -12.22
CA LYS A 271 -12.77 13.62 -12.91
C LYS A 271 -13.09 12.15 -12.65
N TRP A 272 -12.10 11.38 -12.15
CA TRP A 272 -12.25 9.97 -11.81
C TRP A 272 -12.36 9.72 -10.30
N MET A 273 -12.32 10.77 -9.51
CA MET A 273 -12.55 10.66 -8.06
C MET A 273 -13.85 9.89 -7.79
N TYR A 274 -13.81 8.99 -6.82
CA TYR A 274 -14.89 8.06 -6.46
C TYR A 274 -15.24 6.98 -7.49
N GLN A 275 -14.47 6.86 -8.58
CA GLN A 275 -14.61 5.78 -9.56
C GLN A 275 -13.49 4.74 -9.39
N PRO A 276 -13.73 3.45 -9.70
CA PRO A 276 -12.69 2.42 -9.60
C PRO A 276 -11.41 2.73 -10.38
N ILE A 277 -11.54 3.35 -11.55
CA ILE A 277 -10.38 3.76 -12.38
C ILE A 277 -9.57 4.92 -11.76
N GLY A 278 -10.14 5.64 -10.80
CA GLY A 278 -9.49 6.71 -10.05
C GLY A 278 -8.59 6.23 -8.91
N SER A 279 -8.24 4.95 -8.89
CA SER A 279 -7.26 4.39 -7.95
C SER A 279 -5.94 4.09 -8.66
N SER A 280 -4.89 3.83 -7.90
CA SER A 280 -3.58 3.45 -8.45
C SER A 280 -3.69 2.22 -9.37
N ALA A 281 -2.88 2.20 -10.44
CA ALA A 281 -2.92 1.13 -11.43
C ALA A 281 -2.46 -0.22 -10.86
N SER A 282 -1.41 -0.20 -10.06
CA SER A 282 -0.83 -1.36 -9.37
C SER A 282 0.16 -0.89 -8.30
N TYR A 283 0.55 -1.79 -7.40
CA TYR A 283 1.62 -1.52 -6.44
C TYR A 283 2.96 -1.26 -7.15
N GLY A 284 3.27 -2.00 -8.23
CA GLY A 284 4.51 -1.79 -8.98
C GLY A 284 4.59 -0.40 -9.62
N ILE A 285 3.50 0.11 -10.18
CA ILE A 285 3.45 1.47 -10.72
C ILE A 285 3.53 2.51 -9.59
N HIS A 286 2.84 2.29 -8.49
CA HIS A 286 2.87 3.18 -7.33
C HIS A 286 4.28 3.28 -6.74
N GLU A 287 4.95 2.13 -6.56
CA GLU A 287 6.33 2.05 -6.09
C GLU A 287 7.33 2.64 -7.10
N SER A 288 7.04 2.58 -8.41
CA SER A 288 7.91 3.20 -9.41
C SER A 288 8.01 4.71 -9.24
N MET A 289 6.96 5.37 -8.77
CA MET A 289 6.96 6.81 -8.50
C MET A 289 7.76 7.14 -7.24
N SER A 290 7.61 6.38 -6.16
CA SER A 290 8.42 6.56 -4.96
C SER A 290 9.91 6.37 -5.26
N ARG A 291 10.25 5.30 -5.99
CA ARG A 291 11.63 5.03 -6.40
C ARG A 291 12.19 6.06 -7.41
N PHE A 292 11.36 6.58 -8.29
CA PHE A 292 11.78 7.63 -9.19
C PHE A 292 12.18 8.89 -8.43
N ILE A 293 11.35 9.34 -7.50
CA ILE A 293 11.62 10.53 -6.68
C ILE A 293 12.81 10.29 -5.73
N GLU A 294 12.89 9.13 -5.10
CA GLU A 294 14.00 8.77 -4.20
C GLU A 294 15.37 8.78 -4.90
N ASN A 295 15.42 8.50 -6.21
CA ASN A 295 16.65 8.44 -7.00
C ASN A 295 16.95 9.73 -7.79
N MET A 296 16.19 10.80 -7.60
CA MET A 296 16.49 12.11 -8.19
C MET A 296 17.64 12.78 -7.45
#